data_643bbd8cf67341237257e77c72535949
#
_entry.id   643bbd8cf67341237257e77c72535949
#
_cell.length_a   1.000
_cell.length_b   1.000
_cell.length_c   1.000
_cell.angle_alpha   90.00
_cell.angle_beta   90.00
_cell.angle_gamma   90.00
#
_symmetry.space_group_name_H-M   'P 1'
#
loop_
_entity.id
_entity.type
_entity.pdbx_description
1 polymer ?
#
loop_
_entity_poly.entity_id
_entity_poly.type
_entity_poly.pdbx_seq_one_letter_code
_entity_poly.pdbx_strand_id
1 'polypeptide(L)'
;MKIAALLDSDAEGDLAAKQETLINALGNKRILRTKDIYDGPVSTPEIEDILRETLLTIAKEQCGWDPIAMAQTHEKRPIVNILESVAKKDFSKYKLAKAFICWSREHDLGDLRATEVSQAEKLIEKINKALQ
;
A
#
# COMPACT_ATOMS: atom_id res chain seq x y z
N MET A 1 -23.08 -9.97 -10.08
CA MET A 1 -21.81 -9.23 -9.93
C MET A 1 -21.12 -9.70 -8.66
N LYS A 2 -19.82 -9.95 -8.72
CA LYS A 2 -19.01 -10.33 -7.54
C LYS A 2 -18.15 -9.17 -7.14
N ILE A 3 -18.13 -8.84 -5.86
CA ILE A 3 -17.41 -7.69 -5.30
C ILE A 3 -16.56 -8.18 -4.13
N ALA A 4 -15.34 -7.65 -4.03
CA ALA A 4 -14.46 -7.83 -2.88
C ALA A 4 -14.02 -6.45 -2.37
N ALA A 5 -13.71 -6.35 -1.09
CA ALA A 5 -13.16 -5.15 -0.49
C ALA A 5 -11.72 -5.40 -0.05
N LEU A 6 -10.83 -4.46 -0.35
CA LEU A 6 -9.47 -4.42 0.16
C LEU A 6 -9.36 -3.26 1.13
N LEU A 7 -8.93 -3.55 2.35
CA LEU A 7 -8.82 -2.59 3.43
C LEU A 7 -7.39 -2.52 3.98
N ASP A 8 -6.95 -1.33 4.30
CA ASP A 8 -5.68 -1.13 5.00
C ASP A 8 -5.70 -1.83 6.37
N SER A 9 -4.53 -2.20 6.86
CA SER A 9 -4.37 -2.87 8.16
C SER A 9 -4.12 -1.89 9.30
N ASP A 10 -4.67 -0.68 9.20
CA ASP A 10 -4.70 0.31 10.26
C ASP A 10 -5.95 0.14 11.15
N ALA A 11 -6.10 0.99 12.17
CA ALA A 11 -7.23 0.93 13.09
C ALA A 11 -8.58 1.16 12.38
N GLU A 12 -8.63 2.07 11.43
CA GLU A 12 -9.85 2.36 10.66
C GLU A 12 -10.22 1.19 9.75
N GLY A 13 -9.23 0.61 9.07
CA GLY A 13 -9.43 -0.59 8.27
C GLY A 13 -9.86 -1.79 9.10
N ASP A 14 -9.31 -1.95 10.32
CA ASP A 14 -9.73 -3.01 11.25
C ASP A 14 -11.19 -2.85 11.68
N LEU A 15 -11.61 -1.64 12.01
CA LEU A 15 -13.01 -1.37 12.34
C LEU A 15 -13.92 -1.62 11.14
N ALA A 16 -13.54 -1.16 9.95
CA ALA A 16 -14.31 -1.38 8.72
C ALA A 16 -14.47 -2.87 8.41
N ALA A 17 -13.40 -3.66 8.57
CA ALA A 17 -13.44 -5.11 8.32
C ALA A 17 -14.36 -5.87 9.28
N LYS A 18 -14.62 -5.32 10.48
CA LYS A 18 -15.49 -5.91 11.49
C LYS A 18 -16.93 -5.41 11.41
N GLN A 19 -17.24 -4.44 10.55
CA GLN A 19 -18.60 -3.93 10.43
C GLN A 19 -19.54 -5.00 9.90
N GLU A 20 -20.59 -5.24 10.65
CA GLU A 20 -21.61 -6.24 10.33
C GLU A 20 -22.22 -6.03 8.95
N THR A 21 -22.48 -4.77 8.58
CA THR A 21 -23.05 -4.41 7.28
C THR A 21 -22.15 -4.87 6.13
N LEU A 22 -20.83 -4.67 6.25
CA LEU A 22 -19.87 -5.07 5.23
C LEU A 22 -19.75 -6.59 5.16
N ILE A 23 -19.68 -7.25 6.33
CA ILE A 23 -19.61 -8.71 6.42
C ILE A 23 -20.85 -9.36 5.80
N ASN A 24 -22.03 -8.84 6.10
CA ASN A 24 -23.28 -9.35 5.57
C ASN A 24 -23.40 -9.15 4.06
N ALA A 25 -22.90 -8.02 3.56
CA ALA A 25 -22.94 -7.71 2.13
C ALA A 25 -21.97 -8.57 1.30
N LEU A 26 -20.73 -8.78 1.79
CA LEU A 26 -19.65 -9.40 1.02
C LEU A 26 -19.27 -10.80 1.49
N GLY A 27 -19.45 -11.10 2.77
CA GLY A 27 -18.89 -12.28 3.41
C GLY A 27 -17.40 -12.12 3.73
N ASN A 28 -16.92 -12.80 4.76
CA ASN A 28 -15.54 -12.69 5.23
C ASN A 28 -14.49 -13.04 4.17
N LYS A 29 -14.80 -13.96 3.26
CA LYS A 29 -13.88 -14.39 2.20
C LYS A 29 -13.59 -13.29 1.16
N ARG A 30 -14.42 -12.27 1.08
CA ARG A 30 -14.30 -11.16 0.13
C ARG A 30 -13.83 -9.87 0.78
N ILE A 31 -13.47 -9.92 2.05
CA ILE A 31 -12.88 -8.80 2.77
C ILE A 31 -11.39 -9.11 2.94
N LEU A 32 -10.55 -8.39 2.20
CA LEU A 32 -9.11 -8.58 2.17
C LEU A 32 -8.44 -7.46 2.98
N ARG A 33 -7.33 -7.80 3.62
CA ARG A 33 -6.52 -6.84 4.38
C ARG A 33 -5.12 -6.79 3.79
N THR A 34 -4.51 -5.62 3.80
CA THR A 34 -3.14 -5.43 3.30
C THR A 34 -2.16 -6.39 3.97
N LYS A 35 -2.29 -6.61 5.27
CA LYS A 35 -1.42 -7.54 6.02
C LYS A 35 -1.48 -8.99 5.53
N ASP A 36 -2.54 -9.38 4.82
CA ASP A 36 -2.71 -10.75 4.34
C ASP A 36 -1.67 -11.12 3.26
N ILE A 37 -1.10 -10.11 2.60
CA ILE A 37 -0.09 -10.31 1.55
C ILE A 37 1.22 -9.57 1.82
N TYR A 38 1.25 -8.72 2.83
CA TYR A 38 2.42 -7.93 3.17
C TYR A 38 3.47 -8.80 3.87
N ASP A 39 4.72 -8.66 3.43
CA ASP A 39 5.85 -9.45 3.92
C ASP A 39 6.99 -8.50 4.33
N GLY A 40 6.75 -7.71 5.36
CA GLY A 40 7.71 -6.73 5.85
C GLY A 40 7.53 -6.42 7.34
N PRO A 41 8.33 -5.47 7.87
CA PRO A 41 8.38 -5.20 9.31
C PRO A 41 7.28 -4.29 9.86
N VAL A 42 6.49 -3.64 9.00
CA VAL A 42 5.40 -2.75 9.44
C VAL A 42 4.25 -3.57 9.98
N SER A 43 3.84 -3.33 11.25
CA SER A 43 2.77 -4.10 11.89
C SER A 43 1.36 -3.73 11.41
N THR A 44 1.18 -2.50 10.93
CA THR A 44 -0.10 -1.97 10.43
C THR A 44 0.06 -1.48 8.99
N PRO A 45 0.36 -2.39 8.03
CA PRO A 45 0.66 -1.96 6.66
C PRO A 45 -0.57 -1.37 5.96
N GLU A 46 -0.32 -0.30 5.22
CA GLU A 46 -1.25 0.29 4.28
C GLU A 46 -0.90 -0.17 2.87
N ILE A 47 -1.76 0.13 1.89
CA ILE A 47 -1.51 -0.30 0.51
C ILE A 47 -0.18 0.25 -0.04
N GLU A 48 0.21 1.43 0.37
CA GLU A 48 1.46 2.06 -0.05
C GLU A 48 2.71 1.29 0.43
N ASP A 49 2.61 0.57 1.55
CA ASP A 49 3.73 -0.20 2.08
C ASP A 49 4.09 -1.40 1.19
N ILE A 50 3.19 -1.84 0.33
CA ILE A 50 3.46 -2.92 -0.63
C ILE A 50 4.56 -2.52 -1.63
N LEU A 51 4.62 -1.23 -1.99
CA LEU A 51 5.59 -0.67 -2.94
C LEU A 51 6.55 0.31 -2.25
N ARG A 52 6.89 0.04 -1.00
CA ARG A 52 7.66 0.96 -0.14
C ARG A 52 8.91 1.53 -0.80
N GLU A 53 9.83 0.68 -1.26
CA GLU A 53 11.11 1.13 -1.79
C GLU A 53 10.94 1.96 -3.07
N THR A 54 10.06 1.52 -3.95
CA THR A 54 9.76 2.24 -5.19
C THR A 54 9.12 3.59 -4.91
N LEU A 55 8.17 3.65 -3.98
CA LEU A 55 7.50 4.90 -3.63
C LEU A 55 8.44 5.88 -2.91
N LEU A 56 9.39 5.40 -2.11
CA LEU A 56 10.42 6.26 -1.51
C LEU A 56 11.29 6.92 -2.60
N THR A 57 11.69 6.16 -3.59
CA THR A 57 12.46 6.67 -4.74
C THR A 57 11.65 7.70 -5.52
N ILE A 58 10.40 7.39 -5.83
CA ILE A 58 9.49 8.29 -6.55
C ILE A 58 9.25 9.59 -5.78
N ALA A 59 9.04 9.49 -4.47
CA ALA A 59 8.86 10.65 -3.61
C ALA A 59 10.06 11.60 -3.70
N LYS A 60 11.26 11.06 -3.69
CA LYS A 60 12.48 11.85 -3.83
C LYS A 60 12.63 12.47 -5.22
N GLU A 61 12.50 11.67 -6.27
CA GLU A 61 12.77 12.08 -7.64
C GLU A 61 11.67 12.93 -8.25
N GLN A 62 10.41 12.61 -7.97
CA GLN A 62 9.25 13.23 -8.61
C GLN A 62 8.58 14.29 -7.76
N CYS A 63 8.57 14.13 -6.44
CA CYS A 63 7.90 15.04 -5.52
C CYS A 63 8.87 16.01 -4.84
N GLY A 64 10.17 15.78 -4.91
CA GLY A 64 11.17 16.61 -4.25
C GLY A 64 11.23 16.42 -2.73
N TRP A 65 10.61 15.37 -2.20
CA TRP A 65 10.72 15.00 -0.80
C TRP A 65 11.95 14.13 -0.58
N ASP A 66 12.52 14.13 0.61
CA ASP A 66 13.69 13.29 0.91
C ASP A 66 13.43 12.39 2.14
N PRO A 67 12.66 11.31 1.98
CA PRO A 67 12.29 10.42 3.07
C PRO A 67 13.28 9.28 3.32
N ILE A 68 14.30 9.10 2.50
CA ILE A 68 15.11 7.86 2.47
C ILE A 68 15.84 7.64 3.79
N ALA A 69 16.50 8.66 4.33
CA ALA A 69 17.22 8.54 5.60
C ALA A 69 16.29 8.18 6.76
N MET A 70 15.12 8.82 6.84
CA MET A 70 14.13 8.52 7.87
C MET A 70 13.57 7.10 7.72
N ALA A 71 13.32 6.66 6.49
CA ALA A 71 12.82 5.32 6.22
C ALA A 71 13.83 4.24 6.64
N GLN A 72 15.12 4.46 6.42
CA GLN A 72 16.18 3.54 6.82
C GLN A 72 16.29 3.37 8.34
N THR A 73 16.02 4.43 9.10
CA THR A 73 16.07 4.38 10.57
C THR A 73 14.74 3.97 11.21
N HIS A 74 13.64 3.99 10.45
CA HIS A 74 12.29 3.69 10.94
C HIS A 74 11.59 2.65 10.05
N GLU A 75 12.21 1.51 9.90
CA GLU A 75 11.72 0.43 9.02
C GLU A 75 10.33 -0.09 9.39
N LYS A 76 9.93 0.05 10.65
CA LYS A 76 8.63 -0.41 11.16
C LYS A 76 7.52 0.63 11.02
N ARG A 77 7.83 1.85 10.59
CA ARG A 77 6.82 2.90 10.38
C ARG A 77 6.20 2.75 8.98
N PRO A 78 4.86 2.90 8.87
CA PRO A 78 4.22 2.98 7.56
C PRO A 78 4.83 4.10 6.72
N ILE A 79 5.00 3.85 5.42
CA ILE A 79 5.63 4.81 4.52
C ILE A 79 4.86 6.14 4.46
N VAL A 80 3.53 6.10 4.48
CA VAL A 80 2.71 7.32 4.49
C VAL A 80 3.03 8.20 5.69
N ASN A 81 3.18 7.58 6.85
CA ASN A 81 3.55 8.29 8.08
C ASN A 81 4.93 8.97 7.97
N ILE A 82 5.90 8.30 7.36
CA ILE A 82 7.22 8.87 7.09
C ILE A 82 7.11 10.05 6.12
N LEU A 83 6.37 9.89 5.04
CA LEU A 83 6.19 10.94 4.04
C LEU A 83 5.48 12.17 4.60
N GLU A 84 4.47 11.97 5.44
CA GLU A 84 3.81 13.07 6.18
C GLU A 84 4.80 13.85 7.05
N SER A 85 5.69 13.14 7.72
CA SER A 85 6.70 13.76 8.59
C SER A 85 7.73 14.58 7.79
N VAL A 86 8.08 14.12 6.60
CA VAL A 86 9.10 14.78 5.75
C VAL A 86 8.50 15.91 4.93
N ALA A 87 7.40 15.69 4.27
CA ALA A 87 6.77 16.67 3.37
C ALA A 87 5.82 17.63 4.10
N LYS A 88 5.39 17.28 5.29
CA LYS A 88 4.50 18.11 6.13
C LYS A 88 3.23 18.51 5.36
N LYS A 89 2.97 19.81 5.22
CA LYS A 89 1.78 20.32 4.53
C LYS A 89 1.76 20.05 3.05
N ASP A 90 2.92 19.76 2.44
CA ASP A 90 3.01 19.44 1.01
C ASP A 90 2.61 17.99 0.70
N PHE A 91 2.53 17.13 1.71
CA PHE A 91 2.17 15.73 1.50
C PHE A 91 0.71 15.59 1.04
N SER A 92 0.53 14.70 0.05
CA SER A 92 -0.78 14.30 -0.44
C SER A 92 -0.66 12.90 -1.02
N LYS A 93 -1.54 11.99 -0.62
CA LYS A 93 -1.64 10.67 -1.24
C LYS A 93 -1.93 10.77 -2.74
N TYR A 94 -2.70 11.77 -3.13
CA TYR A 94 -3.00 12.05 -4.55
C TYR A 94 -1.73 12.42 -5.33
N LYS A 95 -0.89 13.29 -4.79
CA LYS A 95 0.38 13.66 -5.43
C LYS A 95 1.28 12.43 -5.59
N LEU A 96 1.36 11.58 -4.58
CA LEU A 96 2.15 10.37 -4.61
C LEU A 96 1.63 9.38 -5.66
N ALA A 97 0.32 9.16 -5.69
CA ALA A 97 -0.32 8.27 -6.66
C ALA A 97 -0.11 8.77 -8.09
N LYS A 98 -0.26 10.08 -8.32
CA LYS A 98 -0.03 10.68 -9.62
C LYS A 98 1.43 10.54 -10.07
N ALA A 99 2.36 10.74 -9.15
CA ALA A 99 3.80 10.55 -9.42
C ALA A 99 4.10 9.09 -9.79
N PHE A 100 3.49 8.14 -9.10
CA PHE A 100 3.63 6.72 -9.42
C PHE A 100 3.09 6.39 -10.81
N ILE A 101 1.94 6.91 -11.19
CA ILE A 101 1.38 6.72 -12.54
C ILE A 101 2.32 7.26 -13.61
N CYS A 102 2.87 8.46 -13.42
CA CYS A 102 3.86 9.03 -14.34
C CYS A 102 5.11 8.17 -14.44
N TRP A 103 5.63 7.71 -13.31
CA TRP A 103 6.78 6.81 -13.25
C TRP A 103 6.51 5.50 -14.01
N SER A 104 5.34 4.91 -13.82
CA SER A 104 4.96 3.62 -14.42
C SER A 104 4.91 3.64 -15.95
N ARG A 105 4.75 4.80 -16.57
CA ARG A 105 4.75 4.94 -18.03
C ARG A 105 6.11 4.71 -18.66
N GLU A 106 7.18 4.92 -17.90
CA GLU A 106 8.56 4.81 -18.38
C GLU A 106 9.31 3.62 -17.76
N HIS A 107 8.62 2.81 -16.95
CA HIS A 107 9.19 1.70 -16.21
C HIS A 107 8.33 0.44 -16.37
N ASP A 108 8.94 -0.71 -16.08
CA ASP A 108 8.26 -2.02 -16.12
C ASP A 108 8.43 -2.77 -14.78
N LEU A 109 7.94 -4.01 -14.73
CA LEU A 109 8.03 -4.84 -13.53
C LEU A 109 9.47 -5.10 -13.08
N GLY A 110 10.43 -5.08 -14.02
CA GLY A 110 11.84 -5.27 -13.70
C GLY A 110 12.44 -4.14 -12.87
N ASP A 111 11.81 -2.97 -12.87
CA ASP A 111 12.24 -1.81 -12.09
C ASP A 111 11.74 -1.86 -10.64
N LEU A 112 10.80 -2.74 -10.34
CA LEU A 112 10.32 -2.99 -8.97
C LEU A 112 11.24 -3.96 -8.23
N ARG A 113 11.25 -3.88 -6.92
CA ARG A 113 11.96 -4.86 -6.08
C ARG A 113 11.26 -6.22 -6.15
N ALA A 114 12.03 -7.30 -6.03
CA ALA A 114 11.48 -8.65 -6.06
C ALA A 114 10.39 -8.88 -5.00
N THR A 115 10.57 -8.33 -3.80
CA THR A 115 9.58 -8.39 -2.73
C THR A 115 8.30 -7.63 -3.07
N GLU A 116 8.42 -6.48 -3.75
CA GLU A 116 7.27 -5.70 -4.20
C GLU A 116 6.46 -6.45 -5.26
N VAL A 117 7.13 -7.05 -6.23
CA VAL A 117 6.50 -7.88 -7.26
C VAL A 117 5.78 -9.07 -6.62
N SER A 118 6.44 -9.78 -5.70
CA SER A 118 5.87 -10.91 -4.99
C SER A 118 4.60 -10.53 -4.20
N GLN A 119 4.62 -9.43 -3.50
CA GLN A 119 3.46 -8.93 -2.76
C GLN A 119 2.30 -8.53 -3.69
N ALA A 120 2.61 -7.86 -4.80
CA ALA A 120 1.60 -7.50 -5.80
C ALA A 120 0.96 -8.72 -6.44
N GLU A 121 1.75 -9.76 -6.77
CA GLU A 121 1.24 -11.01 -7.30
C GLU A 121 0.31 -11.71 -6.31
N LYS A 122 0.71 -11.80 -5.04
CA LYS A 122 -0.13 -12.38 -3.98
C LYS A 122 -1.44 -11.62 -3.81
N LEU A 123 -1.41 -10.29 -3.92
CA LEU A 123 -2.61 -9.47 -3.84
C LEU A 123 -3.57 -9.78 -4.99
N ILE A 124 -3.06 -9.84 -6.22
CA ILE A 124 -3.85 -10.15 -7.40
C ILE A 124 -4.46 -11.55 -7.29
N GLU A 125 -3.69 -12.54 -6.85
CA GLU A 125 -4.18 -13.91 -6.64
C GLU A 125 -5.33 -13.94 -5.61
N LYS A 126 -5.17 -13.24 -4.49
CA LYS A 126 -6.22 -13.16 -3.46
C LYS A 126 -7.49 -12.47 -3.97
N ILE A 127 -7.34 -11.38 -4.71
CA ILE A 127 -8.47 -10.69 -5.33
C ILE A 127 -9.20 -11.63 -6.29
N ASN A 128 -8.48 -12.29 -7.17
CA ASN A 128 -9.07 -13.24 -8.12
C ASN A 128 -9.80 -14.37 -7.41
N LYS A 129 -9.20 -14.92 -6.36
CA LYS A 129 -9.83 -15.99 -5.56
C LYS A 129 -11.07 -15.50 -4.83
N ALA A 130 -11.07 -14.29 -4.31
CA ALA A 130 -12.22 -13.71 -3.63
C ALA A 130 -13.38 -13.44 -4.59
N LEU A 131 -13.09 -13.20 -5.86
CA LEU A 131 -14.09 -12.91 -6.89
C LEU A 131 -14.61 -14.16 -7.63
N GLN A 132 -14.11 -15.31 -7.30
CA GLN A 132 -14.59 -16.60 -7.88
C GLN A 132 -16.03 -16.99 -7.43
#